data_7139586de1abec244edbf39160041d0e
#
_entry.id   7139586de1abec244edbf39160041d0e
#
_cell.length_a   1.000
_cell.length_b   1.000
_cell.length_c   1.000
_cell.angle_alpha   90.00
_cell.angle_beta   90.00
_cell.angle_gamma   90.00
#
_symmetry.space_group_name_H-M   'P 1'
#
loop_
_entity.id
_entity.type
_entity.pdbx_description
1 polymer ?
#
loop_
_entity_poly.entity_id
_entity_poly.type
_entity_poly.pdbx_seq_one_letter_code
_entity_poly.pdbx_strand_id
1 'polypeptide(L)'
;MLLRTTIGILIPFIGTSLGAAMVFVLKDKMSEKLQKGLTGFAAGVMVAASFWSLLVPALEQSSSLGKLSFLPAAIGFLVGVGFLLFLDEVTPHMHMDNTEEGPKENRLSRSMKLILAVTLHNIPEGMAVGVVYAGWLNGNSSITYFGALALALGIAIQNFPEGAIVSMPLRAEGMLKWKTFMYGVLSGLVEPIASIITILFAIQVVPLLPYFLSFAAGAMMYVVVEELIPEMSEGKHTNIGTAVFSLGFVTMMILDVALG
;
A
#
# COMPACT_ATOMS: atom_id res chain seq x y z
N MET A 1 3.34 -1.40 -25.02
CA MET A 1 3.00 -0.60 -23.85
C MET A 1 1.79 -1.16 -23.09
N LEU A 2 0.60 -1.26 -23.69
CA LEU A 2 -0.62 -1.71 -22.99
C LEU A 2 -0.45 -3.01 -22.18
N LEU A 3 0.09 -4.09 -22.77
CA LEU A 3 0.33 -5.36 -22.08
C LEU A 3 1.22 -5.19 -20.83
N ARG A 4 2.30 -4.42 -20.94
CA ARG A 4 3.21 -4.16 -19.81
C ARG A 4 2.53 -3.40 -18.67
N THR A 5 1.71 -2.41 -19.01
CA THR A 5 0.90 -1.67 -18.03
C THR A 5 -0.12 -2.59 -17.36
N THR A 6 -0.87 -3.38 -18.13
CA THR A 6 -1.85 -4.34 -17.59
C THR A 6 -1.20 -5.34 -16.63
N ILE A 7 -0.05 -5.90 -16.99
CA ILE A 7 0.69 -6.79 -16.08
C ILE A 7 1.08 -6.04 -14.82
N GLY A 8 1.67 -4.85 -14.94
CA GLY A 8 2.14 -4.07 -13.79
C GLY A 8 1.04 -3.72 -12.79
N ILE A 9 -0.12 -3.27 -13.25
CA ILE A 9 -1.25 -2.94 -12.36
C ILE A 9 -1.93 -4.16 -11.72
N LEU A 10 -1.72 -5.37 -12.27
CA LEU A 10 -2.25 -6.61 -11.71
C LEU A 10 -1.30 -7.27 -10.71
N ILE A 11 -0.01 -6.94 -10.74
CA ILE A 11 1.01 -7.55 -9.87
C ILE A 11 0.68 -7.35 -8.38
N PRO A 12 0.35 -6.16 -7.86
CA PRO A 12 -0.04 -5.96 -6.46
C PRO A 12 -1.25 -6.81 -6.07
N PHE A 13 -2.31 -6.77 -6.85
CA PHE A 13 -3.53 -7.56 -6.65
C PHE A 13 -3.26 -9.08 -6.56
N ILE A 14 -2.30 -9.59 -7.34
CA ILE A 14 -1.86 -10.98 -7.24
C ILE A 14 -1.19 -11.20 -5.88
N GLY A 15 -0.38 -10.27 -5.39
CA GLY A 15 0.24 -10.31 -4.07
C GLY A 15 -0.80 -10.47 -2.95
N THR A 16 -1.77 -9.57 -2.89
CA THR A 16 -2.89 -9.60 -1.94
C THR A 16 -3.67 -10.92 -2.03
N SER A 17 -3.98 -11.36 -3.26
CA SER A 17 -4.72 -12.61 -3.50
C SER A 17 -3.95 -13.85 -3.02
N LEU A 18 -2.64 -13.91 -3.26
CA LEU A 18 -1.78 -15.00 -2.78
C LEU A 18 -1.66 -14.98 -1.24
N GLY A 19 -1.58 -13.80 -0.63
CA GLY A 19 -1.64 -13.63 0.82
C GLY A 19 -2.96 -14.16 1.40
N ALA A 20 -4.08 -13.76 0.82
CA ALA A 20 -5.41 -14.25 1.21
C ALA A 20 -5.53 -15.78 1.07
N ALA A 21 -4.86 -16.39 0.10
CA ALA A 21 -4.85 -17.84 -0.11
C ALA A 21 -4.13 -18.60 1.02
N MET A 22 -3.38 -17.93 1.89
CA MET A 22 -2.73 -18.58 3.04
C MET A 22 -3.73 -19.23 4.00
N VAL A 23 -5.00 -18.87 3.99
CA VAL A 23 -6.07 -19.56 4.75
C VAL A 23 -6.25 -21.03 4.39
N PHE A 24 -5.80 -21.45 3.19
CA PHE A 24 -5.85 -22.85 2.79
C PHE A 24 -4.69 -23.67 3.34
N VAL A 25 -3.58 -23.04 3.66
CA VAL A 25 -2.30 -23.66 4.04
C VAL A 25 -2.01 -23.50 5.53
N LEU A 26 -2.23 -22.31 6.09
CA LEU A 26 -1.97 -22.02 7.49
C LEU A 26 -3.04 -22.61 8.41
N LYS A 27 -2.65 -22.81 9.68
CA LYS A 27 -3.58 -23.15 10.77
C LYS A 27 -4.52 -21.96 11.02
N ASP A 28 -5.65 -22.23 11.69
CA ASP A 28 -6.72 -21.24 11.89
C ASP A 28 -6.32 -19.98 12.68
N LYS A 29 -5.15 -19.96 13.31
CA LYS A 29 -4.62 -18.78 14.00
C LYS A 29 -3.16 -18.53 13.63
N MET A 30 -2.84 -17.28 13.29
CA MET A 30 -1.48 -16.82 13.10
C MET A 30 -0.82 -16.57 14.47
N SER A 31 0.48 -16.87 14.60
CA SER A 31 1.20 -16.53 15.82
C SER A 31 1.49 -15.02 15.87
N GLU A 32 1.45 -14.42 17.06
CA GLU A 32 1.77 -12.99 17.27
C GLU A 32 3.15 -12.60 16.67
N LYS A 33 4.15 -13.48 16.80
CA LYS A 33 5.48 -13.23 16.23
C LYS A 33 5.46 -13.18 14.71
N LEU A 34 4.70 -14.07 14.08
CA LEU A 34 4.57 -14.08 12.62
C LEU A 34 3.83 -12.83 12.13
N GLN A 35 2.75 -12.45 12.80
CA GLN A 35 1.99 -11.24 12.49
C GLN A 35 2.90 -10.01 12.57
N LYS A 36 3.57 -9.77 13.70
CA LYS A 36 4.53 -8.66 13.87
C LYS A 36 5.63 -8.64 12.80
N GLY A 37 6.13 -9.82 12.42
CA GLY A 37 7.13 -9.93 11.35
C GLY A 37 6.57 -9.53 10.00
N LEU A 38 5.37 -10.03 9.65
CA LEU A 38 4.71 -9.72 8.37
C LEU A 38 4.37 -8.24 8.27
N THR A 39 3.75 -7.66 9.32
CA THR A 39 3.42 -6.23 9.38
C THR A 39 4.68 -5.35 9.33
N GLY A 40 5.72 -5.71 10.09
CA GLY A 40 6.99 -4.99 10.03
C GLY A 40 7.63 -5.04 8.64
N PHE A 41 7.59 -6.20 7.97
CA PHE A 41 8.09 -6.33 6.60
C PHE A 41 7.36 -5.42 5.62
N ALA A 42 6.02 -5.44 5.64
CA ALA A 42 5.19 -4.59 4.81
C ALA A 42 5.50 -3.11 5.05
N ALA A 43 5.52 -2.67 6.31
CA ALA A 43 5.87 -1.30 6.67
C ALA A 43 7.24 -0.86 6.13
N GLY A 44 8.25 -1.73 6.23
CA GLY A 44 9.59 -1.45 5.71
C GLY A 44 9.61 -1.28 4.19
N VAL A 45 8.92 -2.15 3.46
CA VAL A 45 8.79 -2.04 1.99
C VAL A 45 8.07 -0.75 1.61
N MET A 46 6.94 -0.42 2.28
CA MET A 46 6.16 0.80 2.01
C MET A 46 6.97 2.07 2.23
N VAL A 47 7.74 2.16 3.32
CA VAL A 47 8.61 3.33 3.58
C VAL A 47 9.65 3.50 2.48
N ALA A 48 10.32 2.41 2.09
CA ALA A 48 11.31 2.46 1.03
C ALA A 48 10.70 2.85 -0.33
N ALA A 49 9.57 2.25 -0.70
CA ALA A 49 8.83 2.57 -1.93
C ALA A 49 8.38 4.03 -1.96
N SER A 50 7.83 4.55 -0.86
CA SER A 50 7.40 5.95 -0.74
C SER A 50 8.56 6.92 -0.97
N PHE A 51 9.76 6.57 -0.51
CA PHE A 51 10.93 7.41 -0.67
C PHE A 51 11.51 7.31 -2.09
N TRP A 52 11.98 6.13 -2.52
CA TRP A 52 12.72 5.97 -3.77
C TRP A 52 11.84 5.99 -5.01
N SER A 53 10.73 5.27 -5.00
CA SER A 53 9.89 5.16 -6.20
C SER A 53 8.92 6.33 -6.39
N LEU A 54 8.64 7.14 -5.34
CA LEU A 54 7.65 8.22 -5.41
C LEU A 54 8.25 9.60 -5.11
N LEU A 55 8.84 9.82 -3.92
CA LEU A 55 9.32 11.15 -3.53
C LEU A 55 10.56 11.59 -4.32
N VAL A 56 11.52 10.69 -4.53
CA VAL A 56 12.72 11.04 -5.31
C VAL A 56 12.36 11.45 -6.74
N PRO A 57 11.57 10.67 -7.52
CA PRO A 57 11.11 11.11 -8.84
C PRO A 57 10.29 12.41 -8.82
N ALA A 58 9.48 12.65 -7.79
CA ALA A 58 8.73 13.91 -7.65
C ALA A 58 9.65 15.12 -7.50
N LEU A 59 10.71 15.00 -6.70
CA LEU A 59 11.72 16.04 -6.51
C LEU A 59 12.54 16.29 -7.79
N GLU A 60 12.96 15.24 -8.48
CA GLU A 60 13.70 15.31 -9.74
C GLU A 60 12.91 16.03 -10.83
N GLN A 61 11.62 15.68 -10.98
CA GLN A 61 10.72 16.32 -11.95
C GLN A 61 10.46 17.80 -11.63
N SER A 62 10.63 18.19 -10.37
CA SER A 62 10.46 19.58 -9.91
C SER A 62 11.77 20.38 -9.93
N SER A 63 12.88 19.82 -10.40
CA SER A 63 14.23 20.43 -10.36
C SER A 63 14.32 21.79 -11.05
N SER A 64 13.48 22.03 -12.06
CA SER A 64 13.39 23.34 -12.74
C SER A 64 12.99 24.50 -11.82
N LEU A 65 12.38 24.21 -10.65
CA LEU A 65 12.02 25.22 -9.64
C LEU A 65 13.22 25.62 -8.75
N GLY A 66 14.41 25.08 -8.97
CA GLY A 66 15.62 25.38 -8.20
C GLY A 66 15.43 25.11 -6.70
N LYS A 67 15.62 26.12 -5.86
CA LYS A 67 15.48 25.99 -4.39
C LYS A 67 14.04 25.65 -3.94
N LEU A 68 13.04 25.83 -4.76
CA LEU A 68 11.64 25.55 -4.48
C LEU A 68 11.20 24.19 -5.02
N SER A 69 12.09 23.34 -5.50
CA SER A 69 11.79 22.01 -6.04
C SER A 69 11.08 21.08 -5.04
N PHE A 70 11.23 21.34 -3.76
CA PHE A 70 10.55 20.59 -2.70
C PHE A 70 9.04 20.92 -2.58
N LEU A 71 8.57 22.05 -3.09
CA LEU A 71 7.18 22.50 -2.88
C LEU A 71 6.13 21.54 -3.46
N PRO A 72 6.23 21.04 -4.71
CA PRO A 72 5.27 20.07 -5.23
C PRO A 72 5.25 18.79 -4.39
N ALA A 73 6.43 18.31 -4.00
CA ALA A 73 6.55 17.11 -3.16
C ALA A 73 5.94 17.31 -1.76
N ALA A 74 6.24 18.44 -1.12
CA ALA A 74 5.71 18.74 0.22
C ALA A 74 4.18 18.92 0.20
N ILE A 75 3.64 19.66 -0.77
CA ILE A 75 2.20 19.89 -0.89
C ILE A 75 1.48 18.57 -1.18
N GLY A 76 1.93 17.83 -2.20
CA GLY A 76 1.31 16.55 -2.55
C GLY A 76 1.32 15.56 -1.38
N PHE A 77 2.45 15.44 -0.69
CA PHE A 77 2.59 14.57 0.48
C PHE A 77 1.58 14.92 1.59
N LEU A 78 1.50 16.20 1.99
CA LEU A 78 0.56 16.63 3.02
C LEU A 78 -0.91 16.46 2.60
N VAL A 79 -1.22 16.66 1.32
CA VAL A 79 -2.57 16.41 0.79
C VAL A 79 -2.88 14.91 0.80
N GLY A 80 -1.90 14.04 0.51
CA GLY A 80 -2.05 12.59 0.61
C GLY A 80 -2.33 12.11 2.02
N VAL A 81 -1.57 12.59 3.01
CA VAL A 81 -1.82 12.35 4.44
C VAL A 81 -3.22 12.83 4.84
N GLY A 82 -3.58 14.07 4.50
CA GLY A 82 -4.90 14.64 4.82
C GLY A 82 -6.06 13.90 4.14
N PHE A 83 -5.85 13.35 2.96
CA PHE A 83 -6.84 12.55 2.26
C PHE A 83 -7.16 11.24 3.00
N LEU A 84 -6.13 10.51 3.45
CA LEU A 84 -6.34 9.29 4.22
C LEU A 84 -6.95 9.59 5.58
N LEU A 85 -6.46 10.60 6.30
CA LEU A 85 -7.05 11.05 7.56
C LEU A 85 -8.55 11.36 7.37
N PHE A 86 -8.92 12.04 6.28
CA PHE A 86 -10.33 12.30 5.97
C PHE A 86 -11.11 11.02 5.70
N LEU A 87 -10.55 10.06 4.96
CA LEU A 87 -11.21 8.78 4.70
C LEU A 87 -11.45 7.99 5.98
N ASP A 88 -10.51 8.00 6.91
CA ASP A 88 -10.62 7.33 8.21
C ASP A 88 -11.73 7.94 9.08
N GLU A 89 -11.86 9.27 9.07
CA GLU A 89 -12.94 9.95 9.81
C GLU A 89 -14.34 9.65 9.25
N VAL A 90 -14.48 9.48 7.92
CA VAL A 90 -15.80 9.30 7.28
C VAL A 90 -16.20 7.85 7.04
N THR A 91 -15.26 6.91 7.13
CA THR A 91 -15.51 5.49 6.87
C THR A 91 -15.51 4.69 8.15
N PRO A 92 -16.61 3.98 8.50
CA PRO A 92 -16.63 3.13 9.67
C PRO A 92 -15.73 1.90 9.45
N HIS A 93 -14.56 1.89 10.08
CA HIS A 93 -13.61 0.78 9.99
C HIS A 93 -13.05 0.42 11.38
N MET A 94 -12.24 -0.62 11.45
CA MET A 94 -11.66 -1.11 12.70
C MET A 94 -10.24 -1.61 12.44
N HIS A 95 -9.34 -1.17 13.31
CA HIS A 95 -7.95 -1.63 13.32
C HIS A 95 -7.81 -3.03 13.95
N MET A 96 -6.65 -3.64 13.77
CA MET A 96 -6.37 -4.99 14.28
C MET A 96 -6.37 -5.05 15.82
N ASP A 97 -6.04 -3.96 16.49
CA ASP A 97 -6.09 -3.82 17.96
C ASP A 97 -7.51 -3.70 18.53
N ASN A 98 -8.53 -3.72 17.64
CA ASN A 98 -9.96 -3.54 17.92
C ASN A 98 -10.38 -2.10 18.24
N THR A 99 -9.56 -1.09 17.98
CA THR A 99 -10.02 0.29 17.99
C THR A 99 -10.93 0.52 16.80
N GLU A 100 -12.06 1.21 17.04
CA GLU A 100 -13.03 1.53 16.00
C GLU A 100 -12.92 3.01 15.66
N GLU A 101 -12.83 3.32 14.36
CA GLU A 101 -12.81 4.67 13.83
C GLU A 101 -13.97 4.94 12.87
N GLY A 102 -14.18 6.23 12.58
CA GLY A 102 -15.28 6.69 11.75
C GLY A 102 -16.63 6.75 12.48
N PRO A 103 -17.75 6.85 11.75
CA PRO A 103 -19.09 7.00 12.32
C PRO A 103 -19.48 5.84 13.22
N LYS A 104 -19.77 6.12 14.50
CA LYS A 104 -20.09 5.12 15.55
C LYS A 104 -21.45 4.44 15.31
N GLU A 105 -22.40 5.13 14.72
CA GLU A 105 -23.73 4.59 14.39
C GLU A 105 -23.70 3.83 13.06
N ASN A 106 -23.15 2.63 13.07
CA ASN A 106 -23.15 1.77 11.89
C ASN A 106 -23.61 0.35 12.25
N ARG A 107 -24.15 -0.37 11.25
CA ARG A 107 -24.64 -1.76 11.38
C ARG A 107 -23.64 -2.79 10.82
N LEU A 108 -22.40 -2.39 10.55
CA LEU A 108 -21.41 -3.28 9.98
C LEU A 108 -20.89 -4.26 11.03
N SER A 109 -20.73 -5.52 10.62
CA SER A 109 -20.08 -6.51 11.46
C SER A 109 -18.59 -6.17 11.63
N ARG A 110 -17.97 -6.68 12.70
CA ARG A 110 -16.54 -6.57 12.95
C ARG A 110 -15.70 -6.97 11.73
N SER A 111 -16.02 -8.14 11.16
CA SER A 111 -15.34 -8.65 9.96
C SER A 111 -15.44 -7.67 8.78
N MET A 112 -16.57 -7.01 8.61
CA MET A 112 -16.78 -6.02 7.54
C MET A 112 -15.95 -4.76 7.75
N LYS A 113 -15.81 -4.30 9.01
CA LYS A 113 -14.98 -3.14 9.34
C LYS A 113 -13.50 -3.40 9.08
N LEU A 114 -12.99 -4.61 9.42
CA LEU A 114 -11.62 -5.03 9.10
C LEU A 114 -11.35 -5.09 7.60
N ILE A 115 -12.30 -5.62 6.82
CA ILE A 115 -12.17 -5.67 5.36
C ILE A 115 -12.14 -4.26 4.78
N LEU A 116 -12.97 -3.34 5.30
CA LEU A 116 -13.00 -1.94 4.85
C LEU A 116 -11.68 -1.23 5.16
N ALA A 117 -11.11 -1.41 6.36
CA ALA A 117 -9.82 -0.85 6.72
C ALA A 117 -8.77 -1.19 5.64
N VAL A 118 -8.53 -2.48 5.39
CA VAL A 118 -7.52 -2.89 4.40
C VAL A 118 -7.89 -2.46 2.98
N THR A 119 -9.18 -2.44 2.62
CA THR A 119 -9.59 -1.93 1.31
C THR A 119 -9.23 -0.44 1.14
N LEU A 120 -9.36 0.36 2.19
CA LEU A 120 -8.95 1.77 2.17
C LEU A 120 -7.44 1.93 1.97
N HIS A 121 -6.63 1.06 2.62
CA HIS A 121 -5.17 1.09 2.51
C HIS A 121 -4.68 0.67 1.12
N ASN A 122 -5.35 -0.25 0.47
CA ASN A 122 -5.02 -0.69 -0.89
C ASN A 122 -5.30 0.39 -1.96
N ILE A 123 -6.11 1.44 -1.64
CA ILE A 123 -6.34 2.56 -2.58
C ILE A 123 -5.04 3.33 -2.87
N PRO A 124 -4.29 3.85 -1.88
CA PRO A 124 -3.00 4.51 -2.10
C PRO A 124 -1.98 3.67 -2.86
N GLU A 125 -1.95 2.37 -2.61
CA GLU A 125 -1.04 1.44 -3.29
C GLU A 125 -1.36 1.33 -4.78
N GLY A 126 -2.64 1.14 -5.10
CA GLY A 126 -3.10 1.18 -6.48
C GLY A 126 -2.82 2.53 -7.14
N MET A 127 -3.02 3.64 -6.42
CA MET A 127 -2.68 4.99 -6.93
C MET A 127 -1.18 5.15 -7.16
N ALA A 128 -0.31 4.65 -6.28
CA ALA A 128 1.14 4.69 -6.43
C ALA A 128 1.58 3.97 -7.72
N VAL A 129 1.10 2.76 -7.95
CA VAL A 129 1.36 2.03 -9.20
C VAL A 129 0.82 2.81 -10.40
N GLY A 130 -0.42 3.30 -10.31
CA GLY A 130 -1.06 4.05 -11.38
C GLY A 130 -0.28 5.29 -11.81
N VAL A 131 0.18 6.11 -10.86
CA VAL A 131 0.90 7.34 -11.16
C VAL A 131 2.28 7.09 -11.75
N VAL A 132 3.00 6.07 -11.27
CA VAL A 132 4.31 5.72 -11.83
C VAL A 132 4.18 5.14 -13.24
N TYR A 133 3.19 4.27 -13.49
CA TYR A 133 2.92 3.80 -14.86
C TYR A 133 2.45 4.93 -15.78
N ALA A 134 1.67 5.90 -15.29
CA ALA A 134 1.29 7.08 -16.07
C ALA A 134 2.52 7.92 -16.45
N GLY A 135 3.46 8.11 -15.52
CA GLY A 135 4.72 8.80 -15.78
C GLY A 135 5.55 8.10 -16.86
N TRP A 136 5.71 6.78 -16.77
CA TRP A 136 6.38 5.98 -17.79
C TRP A 136 5.68 6.06 -19.16
N LEU A 137 4.35 5.95 -19.20
CA LEU A 137 3.56 6.04 -20.43
C LEU A 137 3.70 7.40 -21.13
N ASN A 138 3.86 8.47 -20.35
CA ASN A 138 4.10 9.83 -20.85
C ASN A 138 5.56 10.10 -21.25
N GLY A 139 6.45 9.12 -21.18
CA GLY A 139 7.86 9.26 -21.53
C GLY A 139 8.66 10.14 -20.56
N ASN A 140 8.25 10.17 -19.28
CA ASN A 140 8.99 10.91 -18.26
C ASN A 140 10.39 10.30 -18.07
N SER A 141 11.44 11.15 -18.14
CA SER A 141 12.83 10.69 -18.09
C SER A 141 13.26 10.14 -16.72
N SER A 142 12.58 10.53 -15.64
CA SER A 142 12.87 10.06 -14.28
C SER A 142 12.14 8.77 -13.92
N ILE A 143 11.29 8.23 -14.81
CA ILE A 143 10.50 7.01 -14.55
C ILE A 143 10.69 6.01 -15.66
N THR A 144 11.46 4.95 -15.37
CA THR A 144 11.67 3.84 -16.30
C THR A 144 10.58 2.79 -16.20
N TYR A 145 10.46 1.91 -17.21
CA TYR A 145 9.59 0.73 -17.10
C TYR A 145 10.01 -0.20 -15.95
N PHE A 146 11.32 -0.37 -15.79
CA PHE A 146 11.84 -1.26 -14.76
C PHE A 146 11.66 -0.67 -13.36
N GLY A 147 11.75 0.66 -13.18
CA GLY A 147 11.39 1.33 -11.93
C GLY A 147 9.90 1.18 -11.60
N ALA A 148 9.02 1.35 -12.61
CA ALA A 148 7.59 1.08 -12.43
C ALA A 148 7.31 -0.38 -12.07
N LEU A 149 8.04 -1.33 -12.65
CA LEU A 149 7.94 -2.75 -12.34
C LEU A 149 8.49 -3.06 -10.93
N ALA A 150 9.60 -2.42 -10.53
CA ALA A 150 10.18 -2.56 -9.19
C ALA A 150 9.19 -2.13 -8.11
N LEU A 151 8.53 -0.97 -8.29
CA LEU A 151 7.47 -0.53 -7.40
C LEU A 151 6.31 -1.54 -7.34
N ALA A 152 5.80 -1.99 -8.49
CA ALA A 152 4.69 -2.95 -8.53
C ALA A 152 5.05 -4.28 -7.84
N LEU A 153 6.28 -4.79 -8.02
CA LEU A 153 6.77 -5.99 -7.34
C LEU A 153 6.94 -5.74 -5.83
N GLY A 154 7.48 -4.60 -5.44
CA GLY A 154 7.61 -4.22 -4.03
C GLY A 154 6.25 -4.20 -3.33
N ILE A 155 5.26 -3.54 -3.94
CA ILE A 155 3.88 -3.51 -3.43
C ILE A 155 3.29 -4.94 -3.39
N ALA A 156 3.48 -5.77 -4.40
CA ALA A 156 3.00 -7.16 -4.36
C ALA A 156 3.63 -7.98 -3.22
N ILE A 157 4.91 -7.76 -2.93
CA ILE A 157 5.62 -8.45 -1.85
C ILE A 157 5.08 -8.01 -0.47
N GLN A 158 4.75 -6.73 -0.26
CA GLN A 158 4.13 -6.27 0.99
C GLN A 158 2.66 -6.68 1.10
N ASN A 159 1.91 -6.69 0.01
CA ASN A 159 0.50 -7.07 -0.03
C ASN A 159 0.29 -8.57 0.27
N PHE A 160 1.30 -9.40 0.05
CA PHE A 160 1.22 -10.80 0.46
C PHE A 160 1.04 -10.95 1.99
N PRO A 161 1.86 -10.34 2.87
CA PRO A 161 1.56 -10.22 4.29
C PRO A 161 0.16 -9.67 4.58
N GLU A 162 -0.23 -8.58 3.94
CA GLU A 162 -1.50 -7.90 4.20
C GLU A 162 -2.72 -8.77 3.87
N GLY A 163 -2.71 -9.44 2.72
CA GLY A 163 -3.75 -10.40 2.37
C GLY A 163 -3.90 -11.55 3.39
N ALA A 164 -2.79 -12.01 3.98
CA ALA A 164 -2.81 -13.00 5.05
C ALA A 164 -3.35 -12.41 6.36
N ILE A 165 -2.94 -11.19 6.73
CA ILE A 165 -3.38 -10.47 7.93
C ILE A 165 -4.89 -10.23 7.89
N VAL A 166 -5.48 -9.91 6.74
CA VAL A 166 -6.94 -9.75 6.58
C VAL A 166 -7.67 -11.08 6.71
N SER A 167 -7.21 -12.07 5.99
CA SER A 167 -7.95 -13.32 5.83
C SER A 167 -7.87 -14.23 7.05
N MET A 168 -6.75 -14.25 7.79
CA MET A 168 -6.57 -15.13 8.93
C MET A 168 -7.47 -14.82 10.14
N PRO A 169 -7.69 -13.55 10.56
CA PRO A 169 -8.68 -13.25 11.62
C PRO A 169 -10.10 -13.68 11.25
N LEU A 170 -10.54 -13.43 10.01
CA LEU A 170 -11.85 -13.87 9.54
C LEU A 170 -12.01 -15.40 9.64
N ARG A 171 -10.93 -16.13 9.37
CA ARG A 171 -10.91 -17.59 9.55
C ARG A 171 -10.98 -17.97 11.03
N ALA A 172 -10.28 -17.27 11.90
CA ALA A 172 -10.29 -17.51 13.34
C ALA A 172 -11.68 -17.27 13.97
N GLU A 173 -12.49 -16.37 13.39
CA GLU A 173 -13.90 -16.14 13.76
C GLU A 173 -14.86 -17.25 13.26
N GLY A 174 -14.34 -18.28 12.58
CA GLY A 174 -15.12 -19.43 12.11
C GLY A 174 -15.66 -19.32 10.68
N MET A 175 -15.29 -18.28 9.94
CA MET A 175 -15.71 -18.13 8.55
C MET A 175 -15.14 -19.24 7.67
N LEU A 176 -15.90 -19.68 6.66
CA LEU A 176 -15.44 -20.69 5.70
C LEU A 176 -14.19 -20.20 4.93
N LYS A 177 -13.18 -21.06 4.78
CA LYS A 177 -11.91 -20.75 4.09
C LYS A 177 -12.13 -20.05 2.74
N TRP A 178 -13.06 -20.57 1.93
CA TRP A 178 -13.37 -19.98 0.63
C TRP A 178 -13.96 -18.58 0.71
N LYS A 179 -14.87 -18.34 1.65
CA LYS A 179 -15.43 -16.99 1.88
C LYS A 179 -14.36 -16.02 2.32
N THR A 180 -13.52 -16.44 3.27
CA THR A 180 -12.40 -15.65 3.78
C THR A 180 -11.42 -15.28 2.66
N PHE A 181 -11.04 -16.25 1.83
CA PHE A 181 -10.22 -16.02 0.64
C PHE A 181 -10.85 -14.99 -0.31
N MET A 182 -12.14 -15.15 -0.62
CA MET A 182 -12.84 -14.22 -1.51
C MET A 182 -12.90 -12.79 -0.96
N TYR A 183 -13.06 -12.62 0.36
CA TYR A 183 -13.02 -11.29 0.96
C TYR A 183 -11.63 -10.65 0.86
N GLY A 184 -10.57 -11.42 1.06
CA GLY A 184 -9.20 -10.93 0.84
C GLY A 184 -8.92 -10.60 -0.63
N VAL A 185 -9.41 -11.39 -1.59
CA VAL A 185 -9.31 -11.07 -3.02
C VAL A 185 -10.09 -9.78 -3.36
N LEU A 186 -11.30 -9.62 -2.80
CA LEU A 186 -12.12 -8.43 -3.04
C LEU A 186 -11.52 -7.17 -2.44
N SER A 187 -10.85 -7.25 -1.28
CA SER A 187 -10.14 -6.10 -0.71
C SER A 187 -8.98 -5.64 -1.60
N GLY A 188 -8.27 -6.57 -2.26
CA GLY A 188 -7.21 -6.23 -3.20
C GLY A 188 -7.70 -5.73 -4.56
N LEU A 189 -8.97 -6.00 -4.94
CA LEU A 189 -9.49 -5.59 -6.25
C LEU A 189 -9.50 -4.05 -6.44
N VAL A 190 -9.49 -3.30 -5.36
CA VAL A 190 -9.41 -1.84 -5.42
C VAL A 190 -8.08 -1.35 -6.00
N GLU A 191 -6.99 -2.12 -5.88
CA GLU A 191 -5.66 -1.74 -6.37
C GLU A 191 -5.62 -1.55 -7.89
N PRO A 192 -6.02 -2.53 -8.74
CA PRO A 192 -6.05 -2.33 -10.17
C PRO A 192 -7.09 -1.27 -10.58
N ILE A 193 -8.21 -1.14 -9.86
CA ILE A 193 -9.21 -0.09 -10.12
C ILE A 193 -8.61 1.28 -9.87
N ALA A 194 -7.98 1.51 -8.70
CA ALA A 194 -7.32 2.76 -8.37
C ALA A 194 -6.18 3.08 -9.35
N SER A 195 -5.38 2.06 -9.74
CA SER A 195 -4.33 2.22 -10.76
C SER A 195 -4.89 2.72 -12.09
N ILE A 196 -5.95 2.09 -12.60
CA ILE A 196 -6.58 2.49 -13.87
C ILE A 196 -7.11 3.93 -13.79
N ILE A 197 -7.85 4.24 -12.73
CA ILE A 197 -8.39 5.59 -12.52
C ILE A 197 -7.25 6.60 -12.48
N THR A 198 -6.19 6.33 -11.73
CA THR A 198 -5.02 7.23 -11.61
C THR A 198 -4.31 7.42 -12.95
N ILE A 199 -4.10 6.36 -13.74
CA ILE A 199 -3.53 6.44 -15.08
C ILE A 199 -4.36 7.37 -15.97
N LEU A 200 -5.69 7.19 -16.00
CA LEU A 200 -6.58 7.98 -16.84
C LEU A 200 -6.55 9.47 -16.48
N PHE A 201 -6.45 9.81 -15.20
CA PHE A 201 -6.32 11.20 -14.75
C PHE A 201 -4.91 11.74 -14.96
N ALA A 202 -3.87 11.04 -14.56
CA ALA A 202 -2.49 11.51 -14.59
C ALA A 202 -1.98 11.75 -16.03
N ILE A 203 -2.41 10.94 -17.01
CA ILE A 203 -2.05 11.12 -18.43
C ILE A 203 -2.51 12.49 -18.96
N GLN A 204 -3.63 13.01 -18.44
CA GLN A 204 -4.17 14.29 -18.92
C GLN A 204 -3.50 15.50 -18.29
N VAL A 205 -2.79 15.33 -17.16
CA VAL A 205 -2.26 16.45 -16.37
C VAL A 205 -0.79 16.22 -16.00
N VAL A 206 0.04 16.00 -17.01
CA VAL A 206 1.49 15.72 -16.86
C VAL A 206 2.22 16.74 -15.96
N PRO A 207 1.96 18.06 -16.00
CA PRO A 207 2.61 19.01 -15.09
C PRO A 207 2.35 18.80 -13.61
N LEU A 208 1.26 18.07 -13.26
CA LEU A 208 0.91 17.75 -11.87
C LEU A 208 1.47 16.40 -11.39
N LEU A 209 2.22 15.69 -12.23
CA LEU A 209 2.77 14.39 -11.90
C LEU A 209 3.59 14.38 -10.58
N PRO A 210 4.45 15.39 -10.27
CA PRO A 210 5.14 15.47 -8.99
C PRO A 210 4.21 15.51 -7.77
N TYR A 211 3.06 16.19 -7.90
CA TYR A 211 2.05 16.23 -6.85
C TYR A 211 1.35 14.89 -6.68
N PHE A 212 1.04 14.17 -7.76
CA PHE A 212 0.42 12.85 -7.68
C PHE A 212 1.36 11.79 -7.11
N LEU A 213 2.65 11.82 -7.49
CA LEU A 213 3.66 10.93 -6.92
C LEU A 213 3.79 11.13 -5.41
N SER A 214 3.94 12.37 -4.97
CA SER A 214 4.08 12.69 -3.56
C SER A 214 2.78 12.54 -2.77
N PHE A 215 1.62 12.72 -3.40
CA PHE A 215 0.32 12.40 -2.81
C PHE A 215 0.25 10.90 -2.46
N ALA A 216 0.59 10.02 -3.41
CA ALA A 216 0.60 8.58 -3.16
C ALA A 216 1.59 8.22 -2.04
N ALA A 217 2.79 8.83 -2.04
CA ALA A 217 3.78 8.65 -0.97
C ALA A 217 3.24 9.08 0.41
N GLY A 218 2.56 10.24 0.49
CA GLY A 218 1.96 10.74 1.73
C GLY A 218 0.86 9.83 2.25
N ALA A 219 -0.01 9.36 1.37
CA ALA A 219 -1.08 8.44 1.69
C ALA A 219 -0.52 7.08 2.20
N MET A 220 0.49 6.52 1.54
CA MET A 220 1.17 5.30 2.00
C MET A 220 1.86 5.51 3.37
N MET A 221 2.53 6.65 3.57
CA MET A 221 3.17 6.96 4.85
C MET A 221 2.17 7.13 5.99
N TYR A 222 0.97 7.64 5.72
CA TYR A 222 -0.12 7.68 6.70
C TYR A 222 -0.43 6.27 7.20
N VAL A 223 -0.68 5.31 6.29
CA VAL A 223 -0.95 3.91 6.65
C VAL A 223 0.19 3.30 7.47
N VAL A 224 1.44 3.57 7.09
CA VAL A 224 2.60 3.05 7.84
C VAL A 224 2.61 3.55 9.27
N VAL A 225 2.37 4.85 9.49
CA VAL A 225 2.49 5.49 10.81
C VAL A 225 1.28 5.17 11.67
N GLU A 226 0.07 5.23 11.10
CA GLU A 226 -1.19 5.07 11.83
C GLU A 226 -1.47 3.61 12.17
N GLU A 227 -1.08 2.67 11.31
CA GLU A 227 -1.47 1.28 11.47
C GLU A 227 -0.30 0.31 11.58
N LEU A 228 0.59 0.27 10.58
CA LEU A 228 1.58 -0.80 10.52
C LEU A 228 2.62 -0.71 11.64
N ILE A 229 3.07 0.50 12.01
CA ILE A 229 4.03 0.69 13.12
C ILE A 229 3.38 0.37 14.47
N PRO A 230 2.19 0.84 14.82
CA PRO A 230 1.49 0.42 16.03
C PRO A 230 1.28 -1.09 16.09
N GLU A 231 0.76 -1.71 15.03
CA GLU A 231 0.48 -3.15 14.98
C GLU A 231 1.74 -4.01 15.17
N MET A 232 2.84 -3.70 14.49
CA MET A 232 4.09 -4.45 14.66
C MET A 232 4.69 -4.32 16.06
N SER A 233 4.29 -3.28 16.81
CA SER A 233 4.78 -2.96 18.15
C SER A 233 3.84 -3.42 19.26
N GLU A 234 2.60 -3.86 18.95
CA GLU A 234 1.57 -4.23 19.90
C GLU A 234 2.01 -5.38 20.85
N GLY A 235 1.44 -5.43 22.06
CA GLY A 235 1.63 -6.52 23.03
C GLY A 235 3.02 -6.56 23.65
N LYS A 236 3.59 -7.76 23.84
CA LYS A 236 4.92 -7.89 24.49
C LYS A 236 6.02 -7.35 23.61
N HIS A 237 6.91 -6.55 24.21
CA HIS A 237 8.09 -6.02 23.51
C HIS A 237 8.93 -7.14 22.89
N THR A 238 9.18 -7.03 21.59
CA THR A 238 10.10 -7.90 20.84
C THR A 238 10.77 -7.07 19.75
N ASN A 239 11.99 -7.45 19.35
CA ASN A 239 12.69 -6.78 18.26
C ASN A 239 12.33 -7.33 16.87
N ILE A 240 11.37 -8.28 16.79
CA ILE A 240 11.01 -8.96 15.54
C ILE A 240 10.45 -7.95 14.53
N GLY A 241 9.48 -7.13 14.93
CA GLY A 241 8.90 -6.10 14.06
C GLY A 241 9.99 -5.21 13.45
N THR A 242 10.84 -4.61 14.29
CA THR A 242 11.93 -3.72 13.85
C THR A 242 12.96 -4.42 12.96
N ALA A 243 13.38 -5.65 13.30
CA ALA A 243 14.35 -6.39 12.49
C ALA A 243 13.80 -6.73 11.12
N VAL A 244 12.53 -7.16 11.07
CA VAL A 244 11.89 -7.55 9.82
C VAL A 244 11.45 -6.31 9.01
N PHE A 245 11.11 -5.19 9.66
CA PHE A 245 10.97 -3.88 9.00
C PHE A 245 12.25 -3.50 8.24
N SER A 246 13.39 -3.60 8.90
CA SER A 246 14.69 -3.29 8.28
C SER A 246 14.95 -4.20 7.07
N LEU A 247 14.56 -5.47 7.16
CA LEU A 247 14.68 -6.41 6.04
C LEU A 247 13.76 -6.01 4.87
N GLY A 248 12.51 -5.65 5.14
CA GLY A 248 11.57 -5.16 4.12
C GLY A 248 12.07 -3.91 3.43
N PHE A 249 12.55 -2.93 4.22
CA PHE A 249 13.14 -1.70 3.71
C PHE A 249 14.32 -1.96 2.77
N VAL A 250 15.27 -2.81 3.19
CA VAL A 250 16.43 -3.17 2.36
C VAL A 250 16.02 -3.94 1.11
N THR A 251 15.03 -4.82 1.22
CA THR A 251 14.50 -5.56 0.07
C THR A 251 13.97 -4.62 -1.01
N MET A 252 13.14 -3.64 -0.63
CA MET A 252 12.61 -2.67 -1.57
C MET A 252 13.69 -1.74 -2.12
N MET A 253 14.60 -1.27 -1.27
CA MET A 253 15.75 -0.47 -1.70
C MET A 253 16.57 -1.21 -2.78
N ILE A 254 16.81 -2.52 -2.60
CA ILE A 254 17.53 -3.32 -3.59
C ILE A 254 16.73 -3.42 -4.89
N LEU A 255 15.42 -3.68 -4.81
CA LEU A 255 14.57 -3.75 -5.99
C LEU A 255 14.59 -2.45 -6.79
N ASP A 256 14.45 -1.32 -6.10
CA ASP A 256 14.42 0.00 -6.73
C ASP A 256 15.77 0.36 -7.38
N VAL A 257 16.88 0.18 -6.67
CA VAL A 257 18.23 0.51 -7.18
C VAL A 257 18.71 -0.47 -8.25
N ALA A 258 18.35 -1.77 -8.14
CA ALA A 258 18.83 -2.78 -9.09
C ALA A 258 18.00 -2.85 -10.37
N LEU A 259 16.73 -2.45 -10.35
CA LEU A 259 15.83 -2.47 -11.50
C LEU A 259 15.51 -1.06 -12.01
N GLY A 260 15.45 -0.05 -11.14
CA GLY A 260 15.14 1.37 -11.48
C GLY A 260 16.28 2.05 -12.15
#